data_055acdedb512ef48e8b72ef5b834a533
#
_entry.id   055acdedb512ef48e8b72ef5b834a533
#
_cell.length_a   1.000
_cell.length_b   1.000
_cell.length_c   1.000
_cell.angle_alpha   90.00
_cell.angle_beta   90.00
_cell.angle_gamma   90.00
#
_symmetry.space_group_name_H-M   'P 1'
#
loop_
_entity.id
_entity.type
_entity.pdbx_description
1 polymer ?
#
loop_
_entity_poly.entity_id
_entity_poly.type
_entity_poly.pdbx_seq_one_letter_code
_entity_poly.pdbx_strand_id
1 'polypeptide(L)'
;MKPAEAYAELRRLDRPVFTTREAAALWRCEQTSASRRLGKLDKAGLVRRIQRGLWALDPEIEPRVVGPYLTAPLPSYVSLFSALAEHGMIEQLPRQISLISLARPRRILTSLGVYVVHQLAPELFGGFGGTDRSGYLARPEKALFDLVYIRAAAGSRAHLPELSLPEHFDRGELNHWSERIESQRLRTMVTRRLRELLREAV
;
A
#
# COMPACT_ATOMS: atom_id res chain seq x y z
N MET A 1 35.02 6.95 -2.06
CA MET A 1 33.99 6.87 -3.11
C MET A 1 33.25 8.20 -3.16
N LYS A 2 33.20 8.83 -4.32
CA LYS A 2 32.49 10.09 -4.57
C LYS A 2 30.96 9.86 -4.52
N PRO A 3 30.13 10.86 -4.19
CA PRO A 3 28.66 10.69 -4.14
C PRO A 3 28.07 10.13 -5.44
N ALA A 4 28.51 10.62 -6.59
CA ALA A 4 28.02 10.15 -7.88
C ALA A 4 28.35 8.67 -8.16
N GLU A 5 29.52 8.19 -7.76
CA GLU A 5 29.91 6.78 -7.87
C GLU A 5 29.05 5.92 -6.97
N ALA A 6 28.83 6.36 -5.71
CA ALA A 6 27.98 5.67 -4.76
C ALA A 6 26.54 5.52 -5.26
N TYR A 7 25.99 6.57 -5.83
CA TYR A 7 24.66 6.58 -6.41
C TYR A 7 24.57 5.68 -7.66
N ALA A 8 25.57 5.73 -8.55
CA ALA A 8 25.62 4.85 -9.73
C ALA A 8 25.64 3.38 -9.35
N GLU A 9 26.31 2.99 -8.26
CA GLU A 9 26.29 1.63 -7.75
C GLU A 9 24.91 1.25 -7.20
N LEU A 10 24.24 2.13 -6.44
CA LEU A 10 22.88 1.88 -5.93
C LEU A 10 21.88 1.61 -7.05
N ARG A 11 22.01 2.28 -8.19
CA ARG A 11 21.15 2.04 -9.35
C ARG A 11 21.25 0.62 -9.90
N ARG A 12 22.34 -0.08 -9.63
CA ARG A 12 22.51 -1.50 -10.03
C ARG A 12 21.64 -2.46 -9.23
N LEU A 13 21.07 -2.02 -8.10
CA LEU A 13 20.09 -2.83 -7.35
C LEU A 13 18.81 -3.07 -8.14
N ASP A 14 18.54 -2.24 -9.15
CA ASP A 14 17.36 -2.28 -10.02
C ASP A 14 16.03 -2.38 -9.24
N ARG A 15 15.97 -1.68 -8.09
CA ARG A 15 14.82 -1.62 -7.17
C ARG A 15 14.53 -0.19 -6.79
N PRO A 16 13.25 0.20 -6.69
CA PRO A 16 12.89 1.57 -6.28
C PRO A 16 13.20 1.85 -4.81
N VAL A 17 13.18 0.81 -3.96
CA VAL A 17 13.42 0.91 -2.51
C VAL A 17 14.45 -0.13 -2.08
N PHE A 18 15.35 0.25 -1.17
CA PHE A 18 16.42 -0.59 -0.65
C PHE A 18 16.70 -0.30 0.82
N THR A 19 17.37 -1.23 1.47
CA THR A 19 17.77 -1.13 2.88
C THR A 19 19.21 -0.64 3.03
N THR A 20 19.53 -0.07 4.20
CA THR A 20 20.94 0.24 4.57
C THR A 20 21.83 -1.00 4.50
N ARG A 21 21.28 -2.19 4.80
CA ARG A 21 22.02 -3.46 4.77
C ARG A 21 22.43 -3.84 3.33
N GLU A 22 21.49 -3.67 2.37
CA GLU A 22 21.79 -3.93 0.95
C GLU A 22 22.83 -2.95 0.41
N ALA A 23 22.73 -1.67 0.76
CA ALA A 23 23.76 -0.68 0.40
C ALA A 23 25.12 -0.99 1.03
N ALA A 24 25.16 -1.45 2.28
CA ALA A 24 26.39 -1.86 2.95
C ALA A 24 27.05 -3.06 2.26
N ALA A 25 26.25 -4.07 1.91
CA ALA A 25 26.71 -5.24 1.17
C ALA A 25 27.25 -4.85 -0.23
N LEU A 26 26.52 -4.00 -0.96
CA LEU A 26 26.92 -3.50 -2.28
C LEU A 26 28.27 -2.76 -2.22
N TRP A 27 28.42 -1.88 -1.23
CA TRP A 27 29.64 -1.08 -1.03
C TRP A 27 30.74 -1.77 -0.24
N ARG A 28 30.54 -3.03 0.17
CA ARG A 28 31.47 -3.84 0.97
C ARG A 28 31.99 -3.09 2.19
N CYS A 29 31.08 -2.49 2.97
CA CYS A 29 31.41 -1.70 4.13
C CYS A 29 30.43 -1.95 5.27
N GLU A 30 30.79 -1.49 6.48
CA GLU A 30 29.94 -1.55 7.66
C GLU A 30 28.64 -0.74 7.50
N GLN A 31 27.53 -1.21 8.12
CA GLN A 31 26.23 -0.54 8.04
C GLN A 31 26.28 0.91 8.55
N THR A 32 27.11 1.20 9.55
CA THR A 32 27.32 2.56 10.08
C THR A 32 27.92 3.47 9.03
N SER A 33 28.87 2.98 8.24
CA SER A 33 29.51 3.69 7.13
C SER A 33 28.54 3.88 5.96
N ALA A 34 27.77 2.83 5.62
CA ALA A 34 26.71 2.93 4.60
C ALA A 34 25.64 3.95 5.01
N SER A 35 25.16 3.93 6.24
CA SER A 35 24.17 4.87 6.77
C SER A 35 24.66 6.33 6.67
N ARG A 36 25.92 6.60 7.06
CA ARG A 36 26.51 7.95 6.91
C ARG A 36 26.60 8.40 5.44
N ARG A 37 26.97 7.48 4.55
CA ARG A 37 27.05 7.75 3.11
C ARG A 37 25.68 8.02 2.51
N LEU A 38 24.67 7.19 2.83
CA LEU A 38 23.28 7.39 2.45
C LEU A 38 22.72 8.72 2.95
N GLY A 39 23.03 9.12 4.18
CA GLY A 39 22.65 10.43 4.71
C GLY A 39 23.27 11.62 3.95
N LYS A 40 24.46 11.45 3.36
CA LYS A 40 25.04 12.48 2.46
C LYS A 40 24.33 12.52 1.11
N LEU A 41 23.95 11.36 0.56
CA LEU A 41 23.18 11.28 -0.70
C LEU A 41 21.77 11.87 -0.53
N ASP A 42 21.12 11.63 0.61
CA ASP A 42 19.82 12.19 0.97
C ASP A 42 19.88 13.74 1.03
N LYS A 43 20.89 14.29 1.73
CA LYS A 43 21.12 15.74 1.76
C LYS A 43 21.43 16.35 0.40
N ALA A 44 22.00 15.57 -0.51
CA ALA A 44 22.26 15.97 -1.90
C ALA A 44 21.05 15.77 -2.84
N GLY A 45 19.90 15.28 -2.32
CA GLY A 45 18.69 15.03 -3.11
C GLY A 45 18.81 13.88 -4.10
N LEU A 46 19.76 12.96 -3.91
CA LEU A 46 19.99 11.83 -4.81
C LEU A 46 19.22 10.56 -4.40
N VAL A 47 18.90 10.42 -3.12
CA VAL A 47 18.05 9.36 -2.56
C VAL A 47 17.15 9.99 -1.51
N ARG A 48 16.10 9.28 -1.09
CA ARG A 48 15.21 9.74 -0.02
C ARG A 48 15.16 8.72 1.12
N ARG A 49 15.35 9.17 2.34
CA ARG A 49 15.15 8.34 3.51
C ARG A 49 13.66 8.19 3.79
N ILE A 50 13.12 6.97 3.65
CA ILE A 50 11.71 6.66 3.96
C ILE A 50 11.52 6.56 5.48
N GLN A 51 12.33 5.74 6.13
CA GLN A 51 12.40 5.56 7.58
C GLN A 51 13.79 5.04 7.97
N ARG A 52 14.00 4.75 9.24
CA ARG A 52 15.28 4.19 9.69
C ARG A 52 15.58 2.88 8.95
N GLY A 53 16.69 2.86 8.22
CA GLY A 53 17.17 1.68 7.51
C GLY A 53 16.53 1.42 6.16
N LEU A 54 15.53 2.20 5.73
CA LEU A 54 14.82 2.07 4.46
C LEU A 54 14.94 3.36 3.63
N TRP A 55 15.27 3.22 2.36
CA TRP A 55 15.61 4.31 1.46
C TRP A 55 14.96 4.11 0.09
N ALA A 56 14.56 5.21 -0.55
CA ALA A 56 14.15 5.23 -1.94
C ALA A 56 15.33 5.69 -2.83
N LEU A 57 15.45 5.05 -3.98
CA LEU A 57 16.43 5.43 -5.00
C LEU A 57 16.04 6.73 -5.71
N ASP A 58 14.73 6.97 -5.86
CA ASP A 58 14.16 8.21 -6.38
C ASP A 58 13.65 9.07 -5.21
N PRO A 59 14.12 10.34 -5.05
CA PRO A 59 13.61 11.24 -4.03
C PRO A 59 12.10 11.55 -4.17
N GLU A 60 11.57 11.52 -5.39
CA GLU A 60 10.17 11.80 -5.71
C GLU A 60 9.33 10.52 -5.83
N ILE A 61 9.77 9.43 -5.21
CA ILE A 61 9.07 8.14 -5.24
C ILE A 61 7.61 8.27 -4.80
N GLU A 62 6.71 7.67 -5.56
CA GLU A 62 5.30 7.61 -5.20
C GLU A 62 5.06 6.76 -3.95
N PRO A 63 4.22 7.23 -3.01
CA PRO A 63 3.97 6.52 -1.76
C PRO A 63 3.50 5.07 -1.93
N ARG A 64 2.69 4.77 -2.95
CA ARG A 64 2.16 3.42 -3.19
C ARG A 64 3.26 2.38 -3.48
N VAL A 65 4.38 2.81 -4.07
CA VAL A 65 5.52 1.93 -4.40
C VAL A 65 6.19 1.40 -3.13
N VAL A 66 6.12 2.16 -2.04
CA VAL A 66 6.82 1.85 -0.77
C VAL A 66 6.09 0.78 0.06
N GLY A 67 4.78 0.62 -0.13
CA GLY A 67 3.93 -0.27 0.66
C GLY A 67 4.51 -1.68 0.91
N PRO A 68 4.87 -2.45 -0.13
CA PRO A 68 5.41 -3.81 0.01
C PRO A 68 6.69 -3.88 0.84
N TYR A 69 7.54 -2.85 0.78
CA TYR A 69 8.79 -2.80 1.55
C TYR A 69 8.55 -2.51 3.03
N LEU A 70 7.42 -1.87 3.38
CA LEU A 70 7.04 -1.62 4.78
C LEU A 70 6.47 -2.86 5.46
N THR A 71 5.93 -3.80 4.69
CA THR A 71 5.32 -5.03 5.21
C THR A 71 6.19 -6.27 5.02
N ALA A 72 7.32 -6.14 4.29
CA ALA A 72 8.22 -7.25 4.03
C ALA A 72 8.53 -8.07 5.29
N PRO A 73 8.63 -9.41 5.21
CA PRO A 73 8.58 -10.23 3.98
C PRO A 73 7.16 -10.53 3.46
N LEU A 74 6.11 -10.06 4.12
CA LEU A 74 4.73 -10.33 3.73
C LEU A 74 4.26 -9.31 2.68
N PRO A 75 3.52 -9.74 1.64
CA PRO A 75 3.06 -8.86 0.59
C PRO A 75 2.01 -7.86 1.07
N SER A 76 1.90 -6.75 0.36
CA SER A 76 0.82 -5.77 0.55
C SER A 76 0.49 -5.00 -0.71
N TYR A 77 -0.68 -4.40 -0.73
CA TYR A 77 -1.14 -3.49 -1.78
C TYR A 77 -1.92 -2.33 -1.16
N VAL A 78 -1.98 -1.22 -1.86
CA VAL A 78 -2.81 -0.05 -1.47
C VAL A 78 -4.27 -0.38 -1.74
N SER A 79 -5.15 -0.10 -0.76
CA SER A 79 -6.59 -0.41 -0.84
C SER A 79 -7.42 0.59 -0.02
N LEU A 80 -8.68 0.24 0.26
CA LEU A 80 -9.61 1.03 1.04
C LEU A 80 -9.73 2.47 0.46
N PHE A 81 -9.83 3.47 1.33
CA PHE A 81 -9.98 4.86 0.90
C PHE A 81 -8.86 5.35 -0.01
N SER A 82 -7.64 4.87 0.19
CA SER A 82 -6.51 5.28 -0.65
C SER A 82 -6.68 4.83 -2.10
N ALA A 83 -7.10 3.60 -2.32
CA ALA A 83 -7.37 3.10 -3.66
C ALA A 83 -8.66 3.67 -4.25
N LEU A 84 -9.72 3.83 -3.44
CA LEU A 84 -10.96 4.46 -3.90
C LEU A 84 -10.73 5.88 -4.40
N ALA A 85 -9.90 6.67 -3.71
CA ALA A 85 -9.53 8.02 -4.14
C ALA A 85 -8.70 8.00 -5.44
N GLU A 86 -7.72 7.08 -5.57
CA GLU A 86 -6.93 6.94 -6.79
C GLU A 86 -7.79 6.52 -8.02
N HIS A 87 -8.86 5.76 -7.79
CA HIS A 87 -9.83 5.41 -8.82
C HIS A 87 -10.91 6.48 -9.05
N GLY A 88 -10.86 7.63 -8.36
CA GLY A 88 -11.87 8.67 -8.46
C GLY A 88 -13.25 8.28 -7.93
N MET A 89 -13.33 7.22 -7.13
CA MET A 89 -14.59 6.73 -6.55
C MET A 89 -15.07 7.56 -5.35
N ILE A 90 -14.20 8.37 -4.77
CA ILE A 90 -14.51 9.32 -3.69
C ILE A 90 -13.78 10.63 -3.93
N GLU A 91 -14.40 11.75 -3.55
CA GLU A 91 -13.79 13.07 -3.69
C GLU A 91 -12.77 13.37 -2.57
N GLN A 92 -12.90 12.70 -1.43
CA GLN A 92 -12.06 12.98 -0.26
C GLN A 92 -10.66 12.38 -0.42
N LEU A 93 -9.64 13.22 -0.31
CA LEU A 93 -8.25 12.76 -0.27
C LEU A 93 -7.92 12.16 1.11
N PRO A 94 -7.51 10.89 1.18
CA PRO A 94 -7.15 10.26 2.43
C PRO A 94 -5.90 10.90 3.07
N ARG A 95 -5.95 11.15 4.38
CA ARG A 95 -4.79 11.68 5.14
C ARG A 95 -3.71 10.64 5.41
N GLN A 96 -3.98 9.39 5.11
CA GLN A 96 -3.09 8.25 5.34
C GLN A 96 -3.20 7.25 4.20
N ILE A 97 -2.15 6.49 3.99
CA ILE A 97 -2.10 5.45 2.97
C ILE A 97 -2.51 4.13 3.61
N SER A 98 -3.61 3.56 3.12
CA SER A 98 -4.15 2.30 3.63
C SER A 98 -3.59 1.12 2.85
N LEU A 99 -2.95 0.20 3.56
CA LEU A 99 -2.40 -1.04 3.01
C LEU A 99 -3.21 -2.24 3.49
N ILE A 100 -3.52 -3.13 2.58
CA ILE A 100 -3.94 -4.50 2.90
C ILE A 100 -2.72 -5.40 2.82
N SER A 101 -2.55 -6.26 3.82
CA SER A 101 -1.43 -7.19 3.92
C SER A 101 -1.84 -8.46 4.69
N LEU A 102 -1.01 -9.51 4.56
CA LEU A 102 -1.04 -10.66 5.46
C LEU A 102 -0.33 -10.38 6.80
N ALA A 103 0.37 -9.25 6.90
CA ALA A 103 1.06 -8.80 8.11
C ALA A 103 0.07 -8.30 9.17
N ARG A 104 0.51 -8.38 10.45
CA ARG A 104 -0.27 -7.85 11.58
C ARG A 104 -0.58 -6.37 11.40
N PRO A 105 -1.77 -5.92 11.83
CA PRO A 105 -2.17 -4.52 11.75
C PRO A 105 -1.18 -3.62 12.51
N ARG A 106 -0.82 -2.50 11.89
CA ARG A 106 0.05 -1.48 12.51
C ARG A 106 0.00 -0.17 11.77
N ARG A 107 0.41 0.89 12.45
CA ARG A 107 0.63 2.21 11.89
C ARG A 107 2.13 2.46 11.73
N ILE A 108 2.54 2.95 10.57
CA ILE A 108 3.94 3.19 10.23
C ILE A 108 4.10 4.65 9.81
N LEU A 109 4.97 5.38 10.53
CA LEU A 109 5.30 6.76 10.21
C LEU A 109 6.52 6.77 9.28
N THR A 110 6.42 7.47 8.18
CA THR A 110 7.49 7.62 7.19
C THR A 110 7.65 9.09 6.77
N SER A 111 8.70 9.40 6.04
CA SER A 111 8.88 10.72 5.43
C SER A 111 7.89 11.02 4.30
N LEU A 112 7.16 10.01 3.81
CA LEU A 112 6.15 10.12 2.76
C LEU A 112 4.72 10.23 3.31
N GLY A 113 4.57 10.13 4.63
CA GLY A 113 3.28 10.13 5.30
C GLY A 113 3.06 8.93 6.19
N VAL A 114 1.82 8.73 6.58
CA VAL A 114 1.40 7.69 7.51
C VAL A 114 0.81 6.52 6.73
N TYR A 115 1.36 5.32 6.94
CA TYR A 115 0.78 4.09 6.42
C TYR A 115 0.03 3.34 7.52
N VAL A 116 -1.15 2.84 7.18
CA VAL A 116 -1.96 2.00 8.07
C VAL A 116 -2.13 0.64 7.43
N VAL A 117 -1.56 -0.37 8.06
CA VAL A 117 -1.63 -1.76 7.61
C VAL A 117 -2.85 -2.41 8.23
N HIS A 118 -3.72 -2.95 7.38
CA HIS A 118 -4.86 -3.79 7.75
C HIS A 118 -4.56 -5.22 7.37
N GLN A 119 -4.81 -6.15 8.27
CA GLN A 119 -4.63 -7.58 8.00
C GLN A 119 -5.86 -8.14 7.32
N LEU A 120 -5.63 -8.93 6.28
CA LEU A 120 -6.67 -9.70 5.59
C LEU A 120 -6.35 -11.19 5.69
N ALA A 121 -7.37 -12.02 5.69
CA ALA A 121 -7.20 -13.47 5.60
C ALA A 121 -6.63 -13.87 4.24
N PRO A 122 -5.75 -14.89 4.16
CA PRO A 122 -5.08 -15.28 2.91
C PRO A 122 -6.03 -15.53 1.74
N GLU A 123 -7.17 -16.15 1.99
CA GLU A 123 -8.20 -16.48 0.99
C GLU A 123 -8.88 -15.25 0.38
N LEU A 124 -8.81 -14.10 1.07
CA LEU A 124 -9.32 -12.84 0.59
C LEU A 124 -8.21 -11.93 0.01
N PHE A 125 -6.94 -12.36 0.08
CA PHE A 125 -5.82 -11.56 -0.41
C PHE A 125 -5.67 -11.70 -1.94
N GLY A 126 -5.75 -10.57 -2.67
CA GLY A 126 -5.69 -10.54 -4.14
C GLY A 126 -6.51 -9.40 -4.72
N GLY A 127 -6.84 -9.46 -6.02
CA GLY A 127 -7.65 -8.45 -6.70
C GLY A 127 -6.96 -7.10 -6.87
N PHE A 128 -5.64 -7.10 -7.03
CA PHE A 128 -4.82 -5.90 -7.26
C PHE A 128 -3.98 -6.05 -8.52
N GLY A 129 -3.54 -4.93 -9.06
CA GLY A 129 -2.61 -4.85 -10.17
C GLY A 129 -1.39 -4.00 -9.84
N GLY A 130 -0.44 -3.95 -10.77
CA GLY A 130 0.78 -3.16 -10.62
C GLY A 130 2.06 -3.99 -10.66
N THR A 131 3.16 -3.33 -10.36
CA THR A 131 4.51 -3.90 -10.34
C THR A 131 5.30 -3.33 -9.17
N ASP A 132 6.48 -3.88 -8.89
CA ASP A 132 7.40 -3.32 -7.88
C ASP A 132 7.77 -1.86 -8.16
N ARG A 133 7.73 -1.43 -9.42
CA ARG A 133 8.06 -0.06 -9.82
C ARG A 133 6.88 0.91 -9.78
N SER A 134 5.67 0.43 -10.09
CA SER A 134 4.46 1.23 -10.07
C SER A 134 3.70 1.17 -8.74
N GLY A 135 4.11 0.26 -7.86
CA GLY A 135 3.35 -0.11 -6.66
C GLY A 135 2.14 -0.99 -6.99
N TYR A 136 1.57 -1.60 -5.96
CA TYR A 136 0.41 -2.48 -6.08
C TYR A 136 -0.83 -1.77 -5.57
N LEU A 137 -1.88 -1.73 -6.41
CA LEU A 137 -3.15 -1.04 -6.15
C LEU A 137 -4.31 -2.02 -6.31
N ALA A 138 -5.21 -2.05 -5.33
CA ALA A 138 -6.46 -2.79 -5.45
C ALA A 138 -7.27 -2.31 -6.65
N ARG A 139 -7.94 -3.21 -7.37
CA ARG A 139 -8.94 -2.83 -8.37
C ARG A 139 -10.12 -2.11 -7.69
N PRO A 140 -10.92 -1.32 -8.41
CA PRO A 140 -12.06 -0.58 -7.83
C PRO A 140 -12.96 -1.45 -6.96
N GLU A 141 -13.38 -2.59 -7.47
CA GLU A 141 -14.24 -3.56 -6.79
C GLU A 141 -13.58 -4.10 -5.52
N LYS A 142 -12.30 -4.45 -5.63
CA LYS A 142 -11.54 -4.98 -4.50
C LYS A 142 -11.33 -3.93 -3.41
N ALA A 143 -11.05 -2.68 -3.78
CA ALA A 143 -10.90 -1.59 -2.83
C ALA A 143 -12.19 -1.35 -2.04
N LEU A 144 -13.34 -1.38 -2.71
CA LEU A 144 -14.65 -1.27 -2.07
C LEU A 144 -14.96 -2.47 -1.19
N PHE A 145 -14.71 -3.69 -1.68
CA PHE A 145 -14.86 -4.93 -0.90
C PHE A 145 -14.02 -4.88 0.38
N ASP A 146 -12.73 -4.59 0.27
CA ASP A 146 -11.80 -4.53 1.41
C ASP A 146 -12.28 -3.52 2.46
N LEU A 147 -12.75 -2.35 2.02
CA LEU A 147 -13.24 -1.32 2.92
C LEU A 147 -14.47 -1.80 3.71
N VAL A 148 -15.43 -2.40 3.02
CA VAL A 148 -16.66 -2.90 3.66
C VAL A 148 -16.36 -4.09 4.57
N TYR A 149 -15.51 -5.01 4.13
CA TYR A 149 -15.10 -6.18 4.91
C TYR A 149 -14.38 -5.77 6.22
N ILE A 150 -13.33 -4.95 6.14
CA ILE A 150 -12.55 -4.51 7.31
C ILE A 150 -13.46 -3.78 8.31
N ARG A 151 -14.37 -2.94 7.84
CA ARG A 151 -15.32 -2.24 8.70
C ARG A 151 -16.33 -3.17 9.36
N ALA A 152 -16.89 -4.11 8.59
CA ALA A 152 -17.83 -5.10 9.11
C ALA A 152 -17.16 -6.01 10.17
N ALA A 153 -15.94 -6.46 9.91
CA ALA A 153 -15.16 -7.26 10.85
C ALA A 153 -14.84 -6.50 12.15
N ALA A 154 -14.61 -5.19 12.06
CA ALA A 154 -14.38 -4.32 13.22
C ALA A 154 -15.69 -3.87 13.93
N GLY A 155 -16.88 -4.28 13.43
CA GLY A 155 -18.16 -3.83 13.97
C GLY A 155 -18.45 -2.34 13.77
N SER A 156 -17.73 -1.68 12.86
CA SER A 156 -17.89 -0.25 12.61
C SER A 156 -19.17 0.05 11.82
N ARG A 157 -19.95 1.02 12.32
CA ARG A 157 -21.15 1.56 11.67
C ARG A 157 -20.91 2.93 11.02
N ALA A 158 -19.66 3.37 10.95
CA ALA A 158 -19.35 4.69 10.37
C ALA A 158 -19.90 4.81 8.96
N HIS A 159 -20.45 5.97 8.65
CA HIS A 159 -20.96 6.29 7.31
C HIS A 159 -19.82 6.24 6.30
N LEU A 160 -20.12 5.74 5.11
CA LEU A 160 -19.20 5.79 3.97
C LEU A 160 -19.46 7.06 3.17
N PRO A 161 -18.45 7.65 2.55
CA PRO A 161 -18.66 8.77 1.65
C PRO A 161 -19.52 8.35 0.45
N GLU A 162 -20.09 9.33 -0.22
CA GLU A 162 -20.73 9.13 -1.52
C GLU A 162 -19.74 8.51 -2.49
N LEU A 163 -20.21 7.52 -3.26
CA LEU A 163 -19.40 6.75 -4.17
C LEU A 163 -19.79 7.04 -5.62
N SER A 164 -18.80 7.39 -6.44
CA SER A 164 -18.90 7.41 -7.90
C SER A 164 -18.30 6.12 -8.46
N LEU A 165 -19.09 5.37 -9.22
CA LEU A 165 -18.60 4.10 -9.78
C LEU A 165 -17.93 4.34 -11.13
N PRO A 166 -16.75 3.72 -11.40
CA PRO A 166 -16.15 3.74 -12.73
C PRO A 166 -17.05 3.07 -13.77
N GLU A 167 -16.95 3.49 -15.03
CA GLU A 167 -17.76 2.96 -16.13
C GLU A 167 -17.71 1.42 -16.27
N HIS A 168 -16.55 0.84 -16.00
CA HIS A 168 -16.32 -0.61 -16.12
C HIS A 168 -16.32 -1.34 -14.76
N PHE A 169 -17.11 -0.82 -13.79
CA PHE A 169 -17.19 -1.44 -12.46
C PHE A 169 -17.95 -2.78 -12.53
N ASP A 170 -17.26 -3.87 -12.17
CA ASP A 170 -17.82 -5.23 -12.21
C ASP A 170 -18.44 -5.65 -10.87
N ARG A 171 -19.77 -5.59 -10.80
CA ARG A 171 -20.53 -6.05 -9.62
C ARG A 171 -20.41 -7.57 -9.39
N GLY A 172 -20.08 -8.35 -10.41
CA GLY A 172 -19.84 -9.78 -10.29
C GLY A 172 -18.59 -10.08 -9.50
N GLU A 173 -17.53 -9.28 -9.69
CA GLU A 173 -16.29 -9.42 -8.92
C GLU A 173 -16.53 -9.19 -7.42
N LEU A 174 -17.40 -8.25 -7.02
CA LEU A 174 -17.78 -8.05 -5.61
C LEU A 174 -18.47 -9.29 -5.02
N ASN A 175 -19.35 -9.94 -5.77
CA ASN A 175 -20.03 -11.16 -5.32
C ASN A 175 -19.00 -12.28 -5.14
N HIS A 176 -18.09 -12.46 -6.08
CA HIS A 176 -17.01 -13.44 -5.99
C HIS A 176 -16.17 -13.27 -4.72
N TRP A 177 -15.76 -12.05 -4.37
CA TRP A 177 -15.04 -11.79 -3.12
C TRP A 177 -15.88 -12.05 -1.88
N SER A 178 -17.19 -11.72 -1.93
CA SER A 178 -18.11 -11.94 -0.82
C SER A 178 -18.31 -13.42 -0.53
N GLU A 179 -18.37 -14.27 -1.55
CA GLU A 179 -18.54 -15.72 -1.43
C GLU A 179 -17.36 -16.40 -0.73
N ARG A 180 -16.16 -15.82 -0.83
CA ARG A 180 -14.93 -16.32 -0.18
C ARG A 180 -14.87 -16.05 1.33
N ILE A 181 -15.79 -15.26 1.87
CA ILE A 181 -15.85 -15.03 3.34
C ILE A 181 -16.36 -16.30 4.01
N GLU A 182 -15.54 -16.94 4.86
CA GLU A 182 -15.90 -18.17 5.56
C GLU A 182 -17.07 -17.97 6.52
N SER A 183 -17.03 -16.93 7.36
CA SER A 183 -18.08 -16.64 8.33
C SER A 183 -19.39 -16.23 7.65
N GLN A 184 -20.42 -17.06 7.76
CA GLN A 184 -21.75 -16.78 7.20
C GLN A 184 -22.34 -15.46 7.72
N ARG A 185 -22.17 -15.17 9.01
CA ARG A 185 -22.62 -13.91 9.62
C ARG A 185 -21.94 -12.71 8.97
N LEU A 186 -20.61 -12.75 8.84
CA LEU A 186 -19.84 -11.66 8.25
C LEU A 186 -20.14 -11.52 6.76
N ARG A 187 -20.25 -12.62 6.02
CA ARG A 187 -20.67 -12.64 4.62
C ARG A 187 -22.00 -11.92 4.42
N THR A 188 -23.02 -12.26 5.22
CA THR A 188 -24.34 -11.61 5.15
C THR A 188 -24.26 -10.10 5.42
N MET A 189 -23.47 -9.70 6.42
CA MET A 189 -23.28 -8.28 6.75
C MET A 189 -22.58 -7.52 5.59
N VAL A 190 -21.50 -8.07 5.06
CA VAL A 190 -20.73 -7.46 3.95
C VAL A 190 -21.60 -7.36 2.69
N THR A 191 -22.26 -8.45 2.28
CA THR A 191 -23.10 -8.48 1.09
C THR A 191 -24.26 -7.49 1.20
N ARG A 192 -24.91 -7.40 2.36
CA ARG A 192 -25.97 -6.41 2.58
C ARG A 192 -25.44 -4.99 2.43
N ARG A 193 -24.31 -4.67 3.07
CA ARG A 193 -23.73 -3.32 3.03
C ARG A 193 -23.26 -2.93 1.63
N LEU A 194 -22.66 -3.85 0.88
CA LEU A 194 -22.28 -3.62 -0.51
C LEU A 194 -23.50 -3.29 -1.37
N ARG A 195 -24.62 -4.03 -1.21
CA ARG A 195 -25.86 -3.77 -1.95
C ARG A 195 -26.46 -2.39 -1.61
N GLU A 196 -26.44 -1.99 -0.34
CA GLU A 196 -26.88 -0.66 0.09
C GLU A 196 -26.07 0.43 -0.60
N LEU A 197 -24.74 0.35 -0.53
CA LEU A 197 -23.83 1.31 -1.17
C LEU A 197 -23.99 1.40 -2.68
N LEU A 198 -24.17 0.25 -3.35
CA LEU A 198 -24.36 0.22 -4.82
C LEU A 198 -25.73 0.77 -5.27
N ARG A 199 -26.71 0.92 -4.37
CA ARG A 199 -27.98 1.59 -4.65
C ARG A 199 -27.87 3.10 -4.47
N GLU A 200 -27.01 3.54 -3.56
CA GLU A 200 -26.77 4.95 -3.23
C GLU A 200 -25.72 5.59 -4.15
N ALA A 201 -24.89 4.77 -4.83
CA ALA A 201 -23.85 5.25 -5.75
C ALA A 201 -24.43 5.85 -7.03
N VAL A 202 -23.85 6.95 -7.48
CA VAL A 202 -24.17 7.70 -8.70
C VAL A 202 -23.29 7.23 -9.86
#